data_1f0dc05256a11f912e294b686138c6a3
#
_entry.id   1f0dc05256a11f912e294b686138c6a3
#
_cell.length_a   1.000
_cell.length_b   1.000
_cell.length_c   1.000
_cell.angle_alpha   90.00
_cell.angle_beta   90.00
_cell.angle_gamma   90.00
#
_symmetry.space_group_name_H-M   'P 1'
#
loop_
_entity.id
_entity.type
_entity.pdbx_description
1 polymer ?
#
loop_
_entity_poly.entity_id
_entity_poly.type
_entity_poly.pdbx_seq_one_letter_code
_entity_poly.pdbx_strand_id
1 'polypeptide(L)'
;MKARTQVLTALLIVCAGLLLAGCPTRTSIANINRDPGRFVGKEVTIAGRVSSSFGALGSGIFQIDDGTGTMWVFSQSFGVPGNGARVATTGRIEQGFSFGGRSFATILRETQRRH
;
A
#
# COMPACT_ATOMS: atom_id res chain seq x y z
N MET A 1 -7.93 19.05 -43.27
CA MET A 1 -8.61 17.94 -42.60
C MET A 1 -7.66 16.91 -42.03
N LYS A 2 -6.62 16.49 -42.70
CA LYS A 2 -5.64 15.52 -42.15
C LYS A 2 -4.91 16.06 -40.93
N ALA A 3 -4.65 17.35 -40.79
CA ALA A 3 -3.98 17.95 -39.65
C ALA A 3 -4.82 17.91 -38.39
N ARG A 4 -6.14 18.03 -38.46
CA ARG A 4 -7.04 17.95 -37.32
C ARG A 4 -7.07 16.57 -36.71
N THR A 5 -7.08 15.52 -37.55
CA THR A 5 -7.12 14.13 -37.07
C THR A 5 -5.82 13.77 -36.34
N GLN A 6 -4.68 14.22 -36.82
CA GLN A 6 -3.38 13.97 -36.21
C GLN A 6 -3.25 14.67 -34.84
N VAL A 7 -3.72 15.90 -34.70
CA VAL A 7 -3.69 16.64 -33.45
C VAL A 7 -4.60 15.99 -32.40
N LEU A 8 -5.80 15.54 -32.79
CA LEU A 8 -6.71 14.85 -31.87
C LEU A 8 -6.12 13.52 -31.39
N THR A 9 -5.50 12.75 -32.26
CA THR A 9 -4.88 11.49 -31.87
C THR A 9 -3.71 11.71 -30.91
N ALA A 10 -2.86 12.70 -31.16
CA ALA A 10 -1.75 13.04 -30.27
C ALA A 10 -2.26 13.49 -28.89
N LEU A 11 -3.32 14.28 -28.82
CA LEU A 11 -3.92 14.72 -27.58
C LEU A 11 -4.47 13.57 -26.74
N LEU A 12 -5.12 12.58 -27.37
CA LEU A 12 -5.63 11.39 -26.71
C LEU A 12 -4.51 10.54 -26.10
N ILE A 13 -3.40 10.37 -26.80
CA ILE A 13 -2.24 9.61 -26.31
C ILE A 13 -1.62 10.30 -25.09
N VAL A 14 -1.49 11.62 -25.10
CA VAL A 14 -0.95 12.38 -23.97
C VAL A 14 -1.88 12.28 -22.75
N CYS A 15 -3.19 12.39 -22.92
CA CYS A 15 -4.16 12.25 -21.82
C CYS A 15 -4.09 10.85 -21.22
N ALA A 16 -4.01 9.79 -22.01
CA ALA A 16 -3.88 8.42 -21.52
C ALA A 16 -2.58 8.23 -20.71
N GLY A 17 -1.47 8.78 -21.19
CA GLY A 17 -0.18 8.74 -20.48
C GLY A 17 -0.23 9.45 -19.12
N LEU A 18 -0.88 10.60 -19.03
CA LEU A 18 -1.04 11.34 -17.79
C LEU A 18 -1.90 10.58 -16.78
N LEU A 19 -2.98 9.93 -17.22
CA LEU A 19 -3.82 9.11 -16.35
C LEU A 19 -3.07 7.92 -15.77
N LEU A 20 -2.25 7.24 -16.57
CA LEU A 20 -1.43 6.13 -16.11
C LEU A 20 -0.35 6.58 -15.13
N ALA A 21 0.27 7.73 -15.37
CA ALA A 21 1.30 8.29 -14.49
C ALA A 21 0.74 8.73 -13.13
N GLY A 22 -0.56 9.10 -13.05
CA GLY A 22 -1.22 9.52 -11.82
C GLY A 22 -1.69 8.39 -10.93
N CYS A 23 -1.65 7.13 -11.37
CA CYS A 23 -2.08 5.99 -10.57
C CYS A 23 -0.93 5.48 -9.71
N PRO A 24 -1.08 5.39 -8.36
CA PRO A 24 -0.04 4.80 -7.52
C PRO A 24 0.14 3.32 -7.88
N THR A 25 1.39 2.90 -8.03
CA THR A 25 1.72 1.51 -8.30
C THR A 25 1.58 0.69 -7.03
N ARG A 26 0.72 -0.31 -7.05
CA ARG A 26 0.56 -1.25 -5.94
C ARG A 26 1.60 -2.34 -6.03
N THR A 27 2.20 -2.67 -4.89
CA THR A 27 3.18 -3.75 -4.79
C THR A 27 2.50 -4.97 -4.19
N SER A 28 2.75 -6.17 -4.75
CA SER A 28 2.20 -7.38 -4.17
C SER A 28 2.92 -7.72 -2.87
N ILE A 29 2.16 -8.19 -1.89
CA ILE A 29 2.71 -8.59 -0.59
C ILE A 29 3.68 -9.77 -0.77
N ALA A 30 3.37 -10.70 -1.68
CA ALA A 30 4.28 -11.80 -1.98
C ALA A 30 5.66 -11.33 -2.43
N ASN A 31 5.74 -10.27 -3.24
CA ASN A 31 7.03 -9.74 -3.68
C ASN A 31 7.82 -9.15 -2.53
N ILE A 32 7.16 -8.45 -1.62
CA ILE A 32 7.82 -7.88 -0.43
C ILE A 32 8.33 -9.02 0.47
N ASN A 33 7.49 -10.03 0.74
CA ASN A 33 7.84 -11.13 1.62
C ASN A 33 8.95 -12.02 1.05
N ARG A 34 9.05 -12.10 -0.27
CA ARG A 34 10.11 -12.87 -0.93
C ARG A 34 11.49 -12.30 -0.68
N ASP A 35 11.61 -10.99 -0.64
CA ASP A 35 12.88 -10.31 -0.41
C ASP A 35 12.64 -8.96 0.29
N PRO A 36 12.33 -8.99 1.60
CA PRO A 36 12.01 -7.75 2.33
C PRO A 36 13.15 -6.74 2.32
N GLY A 37 14.39 -7.20 2.32
CA GLY A 37 15.55 -6.32 2.33
C GLY A 37 15.63 -5.36 1.15
N ARG A 38 15.06 -5.73 0.01
CA ARG A 38 15.00 -4.84 -1.16
C ARG A 38 14.06 -3.65 -0.95
N PHE A 39 13.11 -3.78 -0.05
CA PHE A 39 12.06 -2.79 0.17
C PHE A 39 12.27 -1.96 1.43
N VAL A 40 13.19 -2.34 2.30
CA VAL A 40 13.46 -1.62 3.55
C VAL A 40 13.79 -0.16 3.25
N GLY A 41 13.09 0.75 3.94
CA GLY A 41 13.23 2.19 3.76
C GLY A 41 12.54 2.75 2.52
N LYS A 42 11.99 1.91 1.66
CA LYS A 42 11.24 2.35 0.49
C LYS A 42 9.76 2.47 0.82
N GLU A 43 9.12 3.44 0.17
CA GLU A 43 7.68 3.63 0.27
C GLU A 43 6.98 2.72 -0.74
N VAL A 44 6.02 1.93 -0.27
CA VAL A 44 5.22 1.02 -1.10
C VAL A 44 3.75 1.20 -0.78
N THR A 45 2.90 0.82 -1.73
CA THR A 45 1.44 0.79 -1.55
C THR A 45 0.98 -0.64 -1.68
N ILE A 46 0.26 -1.12 -0.66
CA ILE A 46 -0.40 -2.44 -0.68
C ILE A 46 -1.89 -2.25 -0.49
N ALA A 47 -2.68 -3.18 -1.01
CA ALA A 47 -4.14 -3.11 -0.91
C ALA A 47 -4.73 -4.50 -0.76
N GLY A 48 -5.73 -4.63 0.10
CA GLY A 48 -6.39 -5.91 0.31
C GLY A 48 -7.43 -5.82 1.41
N ARG A 49 -7.72 -6.96 2.01
CA ARG A 49 -8.67 -7.06 3.13
C ARG A 49 -7.94 -7.19 4.44
N VAL A 50 -8.49 -6.54 5.46
CA VAL A 50 -8.01 -6.67 6.82
C VAL A 50 -8.43 -8.04 7.35
N SER A 51 -7.46 -8.87 7.71
CA SER A 51 -7.70 -10.22 8.26
C SER A 51 -7.58 -10.27 9.78
N SER A 52 -6.88 -9.30 10.38
CA SER A 52 -6.69 -9.25 11.82
C SER A 52 -6.32 -7.84 12.22
N SER A 53 -6.78 -7.37 13.37
CA SER A 53 -6.45 -6.03 13.84
C SER A 53 -6.47 -5.96 15.35
N PHE A 54 -5.55 -5.17 15.93
CA PHE A 54 -5.62 -4.78 17.34
C PHE A 54 -4.98 -3.39 17.51
N GLY A 55 -5.49 -2.64 18.46
CA GLY A 55 -5.00 -1.29 18.67
C GLY A 55 -5.24 -0.81 20.10
N ALA A 56 -4.52 0.25 20.49
CA ALA A 56 -4.65 0.91 21.77
C ALA A 56 -4.26 2.38 21.60
N LEU A 57 -5.05 3.29 22.21
CA LEU A 57 -4.74 4.71 22.31
C LEU A 57 -4.49 5.41 20.95
N GLY A 58 -5.29 5.07 19.94
CA GLY A 58 -5.20 5.69 18.62
C GLY A 58 -4.12 5.13 17.71
N SER A 59 -3.28 4.25 18.21
CA SER A 59 -2.29 3.51 17.43
C SER A 59 -2.71 2.05 17.33
N GLY A 60 -2.22 1.35 16.34
CA GLY A 60 -2.53 -0.06 16.22
C GLY A 60 -1.83 -0.75 15.08
N ILE A 61 -2.05 -2.06 15.04
CA ILE A 61 -1.52 -2.95 14.03
C ILE A 61 -2.68 -3.70 13.40
N PHE A 62 -2.64 -3.83 12.09
CA PHE A 62 -3.58 -4.67 11.36
C PHE A 62 -2.88 -5.43 10.27
N GLN A 63 -3.45 -6.56 9.90
CA GLN A 63 -2.89 -7.42 8.86
C GLN A 63 -3.72 -7.29 7.60
N ILE A 64 -3.07 -7.10 6.46
CA ILE A 64 -3.70 -7.05 5.14
C ILE A 64 -3.36 -8.33 4.38
N ASP A 65 -4.38 -8.89 3.75
CA ASP A 65 -4.29 -10.02 2.83
C ASP A 65 -4.69 -9.52 1.44
N ASP A 66 -3.75 -9.54 0.49
CA ASP A 66 -4.00 -9.10 -0.89
C ASP A 66 -4.24 -10.27 -1.86
N GLY A 67 -4.39 -11.49 -1.34
CA GLY A 67 -4.52 -12.70 -2.13
C GLY A 67 -3.19 -13.33 -2.52
N THR A 68 -2.08 -12.63 -2.40
CA THR A 68 -0.73 -13.16 -2.67
C THR A 68 0.03 -13.46 -1.40
N GLY A 69 -0.35 -12.86 -0.29
CA GLY A 69 0.28 -13.01 1.01
C GLY A 69 -0.32 -12.06 2.02
N THR A 70 0.25 -12.02 3.21
CA THR A 70 -0.19 -11.14 4.30
C THR A 70 0.94 -10.24 4.75
N MET A 71 0.57 -9.03 5.20
CA MET A 71 1.53 -8.04 5.70
C MET A 71 0.92 -7.33 6.91
N TRP A 72 1.72 -7.22 7.97
CA TRP A 72 1.35 -6.40 9.11
C TRP A 72 1.62 -4.94 8.82
N VAL A 73 0.69 -4.08 9.24
CA VAL A 73 0.75 -2.63 9.04
C VAL A 73 0.64 -1.96 10.40
N PHE A 74 1.57 -1.07 10.70
CA PHE A 74 1.52 -0.24 11.90
C PHE A 74 0.99 1.15 11.54
N SER A 75 -0.07 1.58 12.25
CA SER A 75 -0.70 2.89 12.07
C SER A 75 -0.61 3.70 13.36
N GLN A 76 -0.05 4.90 13.27
CA GLN A 76 -0.01 5.84 14.39
C GLN A 76 -1.15 6.85 14.37
N SER A 77 -1.65 7.21 13.17
CA SER A 77 -2.50 8.38 13.02
C SER A 77 -3.85 8.09 12.37
N PHE A 78 -4.00 6.95 11.70
CA PHE A 78 -5.18 6.68 10.86
C PHE A 78 -6.18 5.73 11.51
N GLY A 79 -5.87 5.25 12.71
CA GLY A 79 -6.71 4.26 13.39
C GLY A 79 -6.53 2.86 12.82
N VAL A 80 -7.25 1.90 13.39
CA VAL A 80 -7.19 0.49 12.99
C VAL A 80 -8.50 0.14 12.31
N PRO A 81 -8.48 -0.28 11.02
CA PRO A 81 -9.72 -0.68 10.33
C PRO A 81 -10.24 -2.00 10.89
N GLY A 82 -11.54 -2.21 10.75
CA GLY A 82 -12.18 -3.45 11.19
C GLY A 82 -11.82 -4.64 10.28
N ASN A 83 -11.92 -5.84 10.84
CA ASN A 83 -11.72 -7.07 10.09
C ASN A 83 -12.69 -7.13 8.90
N GLY A 84 -12.19 -7.56 7.75
CA GLY A 84 -12.95 -7.65 6.52
C GLY A 84 -12.99 -6.37 5.70
N ALA A 85 -12.56 -5.23 6.25
CA ALA A 85 -12.52 -3.97 5.52
C ALA A 85 -11.51 -4.04 4.37
N ARG A 86 -11.85 -3.41 3.25
CA ARG A 86 -10.92 -3.23 2.13
C ARG A 86 -10.20 -1.92 2.31
N VAL A 87 -8.87 -1.95 2.28
CA VAL A 87 -8.04 -0.76 2.44
C VAL A 87 -6.87 -0.79 1.46
N ALA A 88 -6.42 0.39 1.08
CA ALA A 88 -5.13 0.59 0.45
C ALA A 88 -4.29 1.45 1.37
N THR A 89 -3.09 1.01 1.66
CA THR A 89 -2.19 1.71 2.56
C THR A 89 -0.83 1.90 1.93
N THR A 90 -0.26 3.06 2.16
CA THR A 90 1.09 3.42 1.70
C THR A 90 1.96 3.64 2.92
N GLY A 91 3.17 3.14 2.89
CA GLY A 91 4.11 3.32 3.98
C GLY A 91 5.48 2.78 3.66
N ARG A 92 6.33 2.80 4.68
CA ARG A 92 7.71 2.33 4.56
C ARG A 92 7.86 0.95 5.17
N ILE A 93 8.63 0.10 4.50
CA ILE A 93 8.94 -1.23 5.00
C ILE A 93 10.04 -1.12 6.04
N GLU A 94 9.81 -1.72 7.22
CA GLU A 94 10.75 -1.81 8.33
C GLU A 94 10.88 -3.25 8.78
N GLN A 95 12.05 -3.60 9.31
CA GLN A 95 12.32 -4.91 9.90
C GLN A 95 12.64 -4.78 11.38
N GLY A 96 12.31 -5.83 12.15
CA GLY A 96 12.61 -5.88 13.57
C GLY A 96 11.75 -4.95 14.42
N PHE A 97 10.47 -4.82 14.11
CA PHE A 97 9.53 -3.94 14.80
C PHE A 97 8.86 -4.66 15.98
N SER A 98 8.65 -3.94 17.08
CA SER A 98 7.91 -4.44 18.25
C SER A 98 6.78 -3.50 18.62
N PHE A 99 5.63 -4.07 18.94
CA PHE A 99 4.45 -3.32 19.39
C PHE A 99 3.59 -4.21 20.29
N GLY A 100 3.15 -3.67 21.43
CA GLY A 100 2.24 -4.37 22.33
C GLY A 100 2.79 -5.70 22.87
N GLY A 101 4.10 -5.82 23.06
CA GLY A 101 4.74 -7.04 23.51
C GLY A 101 4.95 -8.09 22.43
N ARG A 102 4.61 -7.79 21.17
CA ARG A 102 4.81 -8.68 20.02
C ARG A 102 5.91 -8.15 19.12
N SER A 103 6.67 -9.06 18.53
CA SER A 103 7.74 -8.74 17.59
C SER A 103 7.32 -9.13 16.18
N PHE A 104 7.67 -8.29 15.21
CA PHE A 104 7.35 -8.49 13.80
C PHE A 104 8.64 -8.43 13.00
N ALA A 105 8.87 -9.45 12.18
CA ALA A 105 10.07 -9.49 11.34
C ALA A 105 10.04 -8.39 10.28
N THR A 106 8.89 -8.20 9.65
CA THR A 106 8.70 -7.19 8.61
C THR A 106 7.33 -6.55 8.78
N ILE A 107 7.29 -5.22 8.76
CA ILE A 107 6.04 -4.47 8.79
C ILE A 107 6.08 -3.30 7.82
N LEU A 108 4.90 -2.80 7.47
CA LEU A 108 4.73 -1.54 6.78
C LEU A 108 4.32 -0.48 7.79
N ARG A 109 5.12 0.57 7.95
CA ARG A 109 4.76 1.72 8.77
C ARG A 109 3.97 2.70 7.92
N GLU A 110 2.68 2.81 8.19
CA GLU A 110 1.74 3.56 7.38
C GLU A 110 2.01 5.07 7.38
N THR A 111 2.04 5.67 6.19
CA THR A 111 2.13 7.12 6.01
C THR A 111 0.87 7.70 5.38
N GLN A 112 0.11 6.89 4.63
CA GLN A 112 -1.15 7.30 4.00
C GLN A 112 -2.11 6.11 3.93
N ARG A 113 -3.41 6.40 3.94
CA ARG A 113 -4.44 5.36 3.82
C ARG A 113 -5.55 5.82 2.89
N ARG A 114 -6.08 4.86 2.12
CA ARG A 114 -7.30 5.01 1.33
C ARG A 114 -8.26 3.86 1.64
N HIS A 115 -9.50 4.19 1.73
CA HIS A 115 -10.58 3.24 1.96
C HIS A 115 -11.25 2.82 0.66
#